data_910f7a9c3ff16f8e84bae8bbf326dbcb
#
_entry.id   910f7a9c3ff16f8e84bae8bbf326dbcb
#
_cell.length_a   1.000
_cell.length_b   1.000
_cell.length_c   1.000
_cell.angle_alpha   90.00
_cell.angle_beta   90.00
_cell.angle_gamma   90.00
#
_symmetry.space_group_name_H-M   'P 1'
#
loop_
_entity.id
_entity.type
_entity.pdbx_description
1 polymer ?
#
loop_
_entity_poly.entity_id
_entity_poly.type
_entity_poly.pdbx_seq_one_letter_code
_entity_poly.pdbx_strand_id
1 'polypeptide(L)'
;AGGYLIDCADASRDVNEDFPALDSASRAVFRINRKVIVLNNPEDGGLWLPDEDMVQVDNWDQINSDLEKEETEEDDTTRNADETQAERSENNTPPDAVDDSFGVRPGRSASLPVIANDTDPDGDVLVASPTSQPDLGEVVAVGDGAALQARIRDGAAGSSTFTYELDDGTATDTADVTLTVHPWETNVGPEQLRTSTLILGQGARSTLNVSGDWHDPDGDSVYLESVAFPAGLDVTWRADGTIAVQDLGQGAGVQELAVTYSDGREPTEGVLRVDVRGAENIAPVAGGDHVVVPERQTVQLDPRVNDTDANGDSLRVSAIGEVPSGIGAELDPGSSVVSVTGRTAGTSYLEYTLTDGPASVTGVIRVDVIAADST
;
A
#
# COMPACT_ATOMS: atom_id res chain seq x y z
N ALA A 1 -1.63 -18.06 -35.02
CA ALA A 1 -0.76 -16.91 -34.74
C ALA A 1 -1.04 -16.43 -33.30
N GLY A 2 -0.07 -16.49 -32.46
CA GLY A 2 -0.13 -15.94 -31.10
C GLY A 2 0.15 -14.45 -31.18
N GLY A 3 -0.61 -13.66 -30.42
CA GLY A 3 -0.40 -12.24 -30.31
C GLY A 3 -0.68 -11.78 -28.88
N TYR A 4 -0.12 -10.66 -28.49
CA TYR A 4 -0.49 -10.03 -27.22
C TYR A 4 -0.99 -8.61 -27.46
N LEU A 5 -1.90 -8.19 -26.60
CA LEU A 5 -2.48 -6.85 -26.60
C LEU A 5 -2.10 -6.18 -25.27
N ILE A 6 -1.48 -5.02 -25.35
CA ILE A 6 -1.31 -4.15 -24.17
C ILE A 6 -2.47 -3.16 -24.21
N ASP A 7 -3.42 -3.32 -23.29
CA ASP A 7 -4.52 -2.38 -23.07
C ASP A 7 -4.03 -1.30 -22.09
N CYS A 8 -3.60 -0.19 -22.65
CA CYS A 8 -3.45 1.04 -21.88
C CYS A 8 -4.79 1.78 -21.93
N ALA A 9 -5.09 2.68 -21.00
CA ALA A 9 -6.33 3.44 -20.94
C ALA A 9 -6.72 4.20 -22.22
N ASP A 10 -5.81 4.28 -23.17
CA ASP A 10 -6.00 4.86 -24.51
C ASP A 10 -5.82 3.77 -25.58
N ALA A 11 -6.92 3.34 -26.19
CA ALA A 11 -6.91 2.34 -27.28
C ALA A 11 -6.02 2.74 -28.47
N SER A 12 -5.65 4.02 -28.62
CA SER A 12 -4.70 4.45 -29.64
C SER A 12 -3.24 4.09 -29.35
N ARG A 13 -2.97 3.64 -28.14
CA ARG A 13 -1.65 3.17 -27.66
C ARG A 13 -1.58 1.64 -27.54
N ASP A 14 -2.67 0.95 -27.84
CA ASP A 14 -2.68 -0.50 -27.81
C ASP A 14 -1.65 -1.04 -28.80
N VAL A 15 -0.80 -1.93 -28.32
CA VAL A 15 0.17 -2.65 -29.15
C VAL A 15 -0.34 -4.07 -29.35
N ASN A 16 -0.48 -4.46 -30.62
CA ASN A 16 -0.84 -5.81 -31.01
C ASN A 16 0.28 -6.36 -31.90
N GLU A 17 1.07 -7.27 -31.33
CA GLU A 17 2.17 -7.91 -32.04
C GLU A 17 1.97 -9.42 -32.13
N ASP A 18 2.33 -10.02 -33.28
CA ASP A 18 2.34 -11.46 -33.44
C ASP A 18 3.56 -12.06 -32.73
N PHE A 19 3.31 -12.97 -31.80
CA PHE A 19 4.33 -13.65 -31.04
C PHE A 19 4.44 -15.12 -31.44
N PRO A 20 5.37 -15.47 -32.34
CA PRO A 20 5.48 -16.85 -32.88
C PRO A 20 5.73 -17.91 -31.80
N ALA A 21 6.37 -17.53 -30.67
CA ALA A 21 6.61 -18.43 -29.56
C ALA A 21 5.33 -18.90 -28.86
N LEU A 22 4.21 -18.17 -29.03
CA LEU A 22 2.89 -18.53 -28.50
C LEU A 22 2.02 -19.33 -29.50
N ASP A 23 2.49 -19.57 -30.72
CA ASP A 23 1.71 -20.26 -31.73
C ASP A 23 1.38 -21.71 -31.34
N SER A 24 2.17 -22.34 -30.51
CA SER A 24 1.96 -23.67 -29.94
C SER A 24 1.23 -23.68 -28.60
N ALA A 25 1.04 -22.51 -27.99
CA ALA A 25 0.42 -22.39 -26.66
C ALA A 25 -1.10 -22.45 -26.76
N SER A 26 -1.70 -23.57 -26.41
CA SER A 26 -3.15 -23.71 -26.39
C SER A 26 -3.81 -23.05 -25.17
N ARG A 27 -3.03 -22.69 -24.16
CA ARG A 27 -3.50 -22.14 -22.86
C ARG A 27 -2.48 -21.26 -22.14
N ALA A 28 -1.99 -20.20 -22.79
CA ALA A 28 -1.18 -19.21 -22.08
C ALA A 28 -2.02 -18.46 -21.02
N VAL A 29 -1.52 -18.34 -19.81
CA VAL A 29 -2.21 -17.72 -18.67
C VAL A 29 -1.30 -16.65 -18.04
N PHE A 30 -1.83 -15.45 -17.88
CA PHE A 30 -1.15 -14.44 -17.08
C PHE A 30 -1.11 -14.85 -15.61
N ARG A 31 0.05 -14.72 -15.01
CA ARG A 31 0.27 -14.87 -13.57
C ARG A 31 0.89 -13.60 -13.05
N ILE A 32 0.44 -13.18 -11.89
CA ILE A 32 1.03 -12.07 -11.14
C ILE A 32 1.65 -12.68 -9.90
N ASN A 33 2.95 -12.50 -9.73
CA ASN A 33 3.64 -12.84 -8.51
C ASN A 33 4.29 -11.56 -7.99
N ARG A 34 3.78 -11.07 -6.86
CA ARG A 34 4.13 -9.74 -6.31
C ARG A 34 3.92 -8.63 -7.36
N LYS A 35 4.97 -8.09 -7.93
CA LYS A 35 4.93 -6.99 -8.92
C LYS A 35 5.28 -7.43 -10.33
N VAL A 36 5.61 -8.70 -10.54
CA VAL A 36 6.01 -9.23 -11.85
C VAL A 36 4.81 -9.89 -12.53
N ILE A 37 4.45 -9.40 -13.71
CA ILE A 37 3.46 -10.02 -14.59
C ILE A 37 4.19 -10.99 -15.50
N VAL A 38 3.78 -12.25 -15.50
CA VAL A 38 4.35 -13.27 -16.36
C VAL A 38 3.26 -13.92 -17.19
N LEU A 39 3.56 -14.22 -18.44
CA LEU A 39 2.74 -15.07 -19.28
C LEU A 39 3.31 -16.49 -19.21
N ASN A 40 2.55 -17.41 -18.64
CA ASN A 40 2.95 -18.80 -18.45
C ASN A 40 2.19 -19.71 -19.41
N ASN A 41 2.91 -20.58 -20.11
CA ASN A 41 2.32 -21.72 -20.81
C ASN A 41 2.50 -22.99 -19.95
N PRO A 42 1.44 -23.47 -19.28
CA PRO A 42 1.54 -24.64 -18.41
C PRO A 42 1.75 -25.97 -19.14
N GLU A 43 1.66 -25.99 -20.48
CA GLU A 43 1.81 -27.22 -21.27
C GLU A 43 3.28 -27.55 -21.57
N ASP A 44 4.12 -26.54 -21.80
CA ASP A 44 5.55 -26.71 -22.10
C ASP A 44 6.47 -26.05 -21.07
N GLY A 45 5.89 -25.33 -20.08
CA GLY A 45 6.65 -24.63 -19.05
C GLY A 45 7.27 -23.30 -19.52
N GLY A 46 6.92 -22.85 -20.74
CA GLY A 46 7.37 -21.55 -21.26
C GLY A 46 6.86 -20.39 -20.42
N LEU A 47 7.73 -19.45 -20.12
CA LEU A 47 7.42 -18.26 -19.33
C LEU A 47 8.02 -17.05 -20.01
N TRP A 48 7.22 -15.98 -20.14
CA TRP A 48 7.61 -14.73 -20.78
C TRP A 48 7.27 -13.55 -19.88
N LEU A 49 8.09 -12.50 -19.95
CA LEU A 49 7.91 -11.24 -19.24
C LEU A 49 7.30 -10.20 -20.20
N PRO A 50 5.99 -9.89 -20.09
CA PRO A 50 5.35 -8.92 -20.95
C PRO A 50 5.90 -7.50 -20.81
N ASP A 51 6.36 -7.14 -19.63
CA ASP A 51 6.93 -5.81 -19.31
C ASP A 51 8.34 -5.64 -19.91
N GLU A 52 8.98 -6.72 -20.37
CA GLU A 52 10.29 -6.72 -21.01
C GLU A 52 10.24 -7.22 -22.46
N ASP A 53 9.39 -6.61 -23.28
CA ASP A 53 9.24 -6.97 -24.70
C ASP A 53 9.04 -8.47 -24.95
N MET A 54 8.31 -9.14 -24.06
CA MET A 54 8.04 -10.58 -24.12
C MET A 54 9.29 -11.46 -24.11
N VAL A 55 10.30 -11.08 -23.36
CA VAL A 55 11.50 -11.88 -23.17
C VAL A 55 11.15 -13.24 -22.57
N GLN A 56 11.61 -14.32 -23.18
CA GLN A 56 11.43 -15.66 -22.64
C GLN A 56 12.44 -15.90 -21.51
N VAL A 57 11.90 -16.32 -20.36
CA VAL A 57 12.71 -16.70 -19.21
C VAL A 57 13.23 -18.11 -19.40
N ASP A 58 14.50 -18.26 -19.78
CA ASP A 58 15.21 -19.53 -19.93
C ASP A 58 16.36 -19.69 -18.94
N ASN A 59 16.55 -18.70 -18.04
CA ASN A 59 17.71 -18.55 -17.19
C ASN A 59 17.32 -18.29 -15.72
N TRP A 60 16.61 -19.22 -15.11
CA TRP A 60 16.08 -19.15 -13.75
C TRP A 60 17.13 -18.88 -12.67
N ASP A 61 18.35 -19.42 -12.84
CA ASP A 61 19.42 -19.25 -11.84
C ASP A 61 19.93 -17.80 -11.78
N GLN A 62 19.88 -17.09 -12.90
CA GLN A 62 20.30 -15.70 -13.01
C GLN A 62 19.19 -14.73 -12.52
N ILE A 63 17.95 -15.04 -12.84
CA ILE A 63 16.77 -14.27 -12.37
C ILE A 63 16.61 -14.41 -10.86
N ASN A 64 16.78 -15.59 -10.29
CA ASN A 64 16.77 -15.75 -8.83
C ASN A 64 17.90 -14.96 -8.15
N SER A 65 19.10 -14.89 -8.77
CA SER A 65 20.20 -14.10 -8.21
C SER A 65 20.00 -12.59 -8.34
N ASP A 66 19.28 -12.14 -9.35
CA ASP A 66 18.95 -10.73 -9.56
C ASP A 66 17.73 -10.32 -8.71
N LEU A 67 16.74 -11.19 -8.56
CA LEU A 67 15.64 -11.01 -7.61
C LEU A 67 16.11 -11.00 -6.15
N GLU A 68 17.07 -11.85 -5.78
CA GLU A 68 17.68 -11.81 -4.45
C GLU A 68 18.51 -10.53 -4.20
N LYS A 69 19.06 -9.93 -5.25
CA LYS A 69 19.72 -8.61 -5.14
C LYS A 69 18.71 -7.45 -5.09
N GLU A 70 17.61 -7.55 -5.84
CA GLU A 70 16.52 -6.58 -5.76
C GLU A 70 15.77 -6.71 -4.44
N GLU A 71 15.55 -7.92 -3.91
CA GLU A 71 14.94 -8.13 -2.58
C GLU A 71 15.77 -7.54 -1.43
N THR A 72 17.07 -7.34 -1.59
CA THR A 72 17.92 -6.65 -0.61
C THR A 72 17.94 -5.13 -0.78
N GLU A 73 17.38 -4.58 -1.87
CA GLU A 73 17.32 -3.15 -2.13
C GLU A 73 15.87 -2.59 -2.14
N GLU A 74 14.82 -3.43 -2.07
CA GLU A 74 13.43 -3.02 -2.29
C GLU A 74 12.54 -3.01 -1.03
N ASP A 75 13.06 -3.21 0.17
CA ASP A 75 12.22 -3.38 1.36
C ASP A 75 12.10 -2.13 2.25
N ASP A 76 12.08 -0.92 1.64
CA ASP A 76 11.79 0.32 2.35
C ASP A 76 10.63 1.09 1.69
N THR A 77 9.41 0.52 1.69
CA THR A 77 8.20 1.30 1.37
C THR A 77 7.71 2.00 2.63
N THR A 78 7.96 3.28 2.70
CA THR A 78 7.74 4.14 3.86
C THR A 78 6.42 4.88 3.81
N ARG A 79 5.70 4.89 4.91
CA ARG A 79 4.71 5.92 5.23
C ARG A 79 5.41 7.18 5.74
N ASN A 80 4.72 8.31 5.68
CA ASN A 80 5.23 9.62 6.06
C ASN A 80 5.75 9.70 7.49
N ALA A 81 6.90 10.29 7.67
CA ALA A 81 7.43 10.67 8.96
C ALA A 81 6.74 11.90 9.61
N ASP A 82 5.76 12.51 8.93
CA ASP A 82 4.91 13.55 9.52
C ASP A 82 3.70 12.97 10.29
N GLU A 83 3.36 11.71 10.04
CA GLU A 83 2.49 10.95 10.93
C GLU A 83 3.36 10.37 12.05
N THR A 84 3.69 11.19 13.05
CA THR A 84 3.99 10.66 14.37
C THR A 84 2.73 9.90 14.79
N GLN A 85 2.75 8.59 14.62
CA GLN A 85 1.71 7.74 15.19
C GLN A 85 1.59 8.12 16.68
N ALA A 86 0.38 8.45 17.12
CA ALA A 86 0.15 8.74 18.52
C ALA A 86 0.65 7.54 19.33
N GLU A 87 1.40 7.78 20.42
CA GLU A 87 1.77 6.70 21.32
C GLU A 87 0.47 6.06 21.82
N ARG A 88 0.33 4.74 21.61
CA ARG A 88 -0.87 4.03 22.04
C ARG A 88 -1.12 4.20 23.52
N SER A 89 -2.33 4.63 23.89
CA SER A 89 -2.78 4.78 25.28
C SER A 89 -3.48 3.52 25.77
N GLU A 90 -3.28 3.16 27.03
CA GLU A 90 -4.06 2.06 27.67
C GLU A 90 -5.52 2.47 27.99
N ASN A 91 -5.82 3.78 28.01
CA ASN A 91 -7.17 4.29 28.25
C ASN A 91 -7.82 4.61 26.92
N ASN A 92 -8.72 3.74 26.46
CA ASN A 92 -9.36 3.87 25.17
C ASN A 92 -10.33 5.06 25.11
N THR A 93 -10.14 5.87 24.09
CA THR A 93 -11.08 6.89 23.60
C THR A 93 -11.61 6.39 22.26
N PRO A 94 -12.92 6.42 22.00
CA PRO A 94 -13.44 5.97 20.70
C PRO A 94 -12.81 6.71 19.53
N PRO A 95 -12.69 6.06 18.37
CA PRO A 95 -12.21 6.69 17.15
C PRO A 95 -13.20 7.78 16.69
N ASP A 96 -12.75 8.68 15.84
CA ASP A 96 -13.56 9.76 15.22
C ASP A 96 -13.65 9.50 13.72
N ALA A 97 -14.80 8.99 13.28
CA ALA A 97 -15.10 8.69 11.88
C ALA A 97 -15.67 9.92 11.17
N VAL A 98 -15.15 10.25 10.00
CA VAL A 98 -15.51 11.45 9.24
C VAL A 98 -16.17 11.07 7.92
N ASP A 99 -17.26 11.77 7.56
CA ASP A 99 -17.95 11.53 6.30
C ASP A 99 -17.04 11.72 5.08
N ASP A 100 -17.23 10.83 4.08
CA ASP A 100 -16.47 10.81 2.84
C ASP A 100 -17.30 11.08 1.59
N SER A 101 -16.63 11.50 0.53
CA SER A 101 -17.23 11.63 -0.79
C SER A 101 -16.25 11.21 -1.89
N PHE A 102 -16.65 10.22 -2.70
CA PHE A 102 -15.83 9.72 -3.80
C PHE A 102 -16.59 9.73 -5.12
N GLY A 103 -15.88 10.10 -6.18
CA GLY A 103 -16.32 9.82 -7.54
C GLY A 103 -16.05 8.36 -7.93
N VAL A 104 -16.91 7.83 -8.79
CA VAL A 104 -16.79 6.45 -9.28
C VAL A 104 -17.23 6.33 -10.73
N ARG A 105 -16.69 5.37 -11.47
CA ARG A 105 -17.07 5.08 -12.85
C ARG A 105 -18.07 3.93 -12.95
N PRO A 106 -19.08 4.00 -13.84
CA PRO A 106 -20.00 2.91 -14.06
C PRO A 106 -19.28 1.65 -14.59
N GLY A 107 -19.60 0.49 -14.02
CA GLY A 107 -18.99 -0.79 -14.39
C GLY A 107 -17.55 -1.01 -13.92
N ARG A 108 -17.04 -0.17 -13.00
CA ARG A 108 -15.69 -0.29 -12.44
C ARG A 108 -15.70 -0.57 -10.95
N SER A 109 -14.55 -1.07 -10.48
CA SER A 109 -14.24 -1.10 -9.06
C SER A 109 -13.39 0.12 -8.70
N ALA A 110 -13.68 0.74 -7.56
CA ALA A 110 -12.93 1.85 -7.00
C ALA A 110 -12.46 1.50 -5.58
N SER A 111 -11.22 1.87 -5.25
CA SER A 111 -10.75 1.84 -3.87
C SER A 111 -11.22 3.09 -3.15
N LEU A 112 -11.74 2.91 -1.94
CA LEU A 112 -12.26 3.98 -1.10
C LEU A 112 -11.41 4.03 0.17
N PRO A 113 -10.42 4.94 0.26
CA PRO A 113 -9.56 5.07 1.44
C PRO A 113 -10.28 5.84 2.56
N VAL A 114 -11.39 5.30 3.06
CA VAL A 114 -12.27 5.97 4.04
C VAL A 114 -11.56 6.33 5.35
N ILE A 115 -10.52 5.57 5.75
CA ILE A 115 -9.76 5.84 6.98
C ILE A 115 -8.82 7.07 6.84
N ALA A 116 -8.65 7.61 5.64
CA ALA A 116 -7.62 8.62 5.39
C ALA A 116 -7.85 9.97 6.11
N ASN A 117 -9.09 10.30 6.45
CA ASN A 117 -9.52 11.49 7.18
C ASN A 117 -9.99 11.19 8.61
N ASP A 118 -10.03 9.91 8.99
CA ASP A 118 -10.39 9.45 10.33
C ASP A 118 -9.20 9.56 11.29
N THR A 119 -9.49 9.64 12.59
CA THR A 119 -8.46 9.72 13.62
C THR A 119 -8.80 8.85 14.82
N ASP A 120 -7.75 8.39 15.48
CA ASP A 120 -7.85 7.79 16.82
C ASP A 120 -6.99 8.56 17.82
N PRO A 121 -7.56 9.10 18.92
CA PRO A 121 -6.81 9.89 19.88
C PRO A 121 -5.75 9.10 20.65
N ASP A 122 -5.91 7.79 20.73
CA ASP A 122 -5.03 6.89 21.49
C ASP A 122 -4.00 6.19 20.60
N GLY A 123 -4.07 6.42 19.27
CA GLY A 123 -3.16 5.85 18.29
C GLY A 123 -3.40 4.37 18.01
N ASP A 124 -4.62 3.88 18.24
CA ASP A 124 -5.00 2.50 17.92
C ASP A 124 -5.12 2.30 16.40
N VAL A 125 -4.89 1.09 15.93
CA VAL A 125 -4.98 0.73 14.52
C VAL A 125 -6.43 0.61 14.10
N LEU A 126 -6.87 1.47 13.18
CA LEU A 126 -8.24 1.56 12.70
C LEU A 126 -8.57 0.53 11.62
N VAL A 127 -9.79 0.01 11.67
CA VAL A 127 -10.34 -0.95 10.70
C VAL A 127 -11.72 -0.48 10.27
N ALA A 128 -11.97 -0.41 8.95
CA ALA A 128 -13.25 -0.02 8.39
C ALA A 128 -14.05 -1.21 7.85
N SER A 129 -15.35 -1.22 8.12
CA SER A 129 -16.29 -2.22 7.63
C SER A 129 -17.60 -1.60 7.15
N PRO A 130 -18.14 -1.94 5.95
CA PRO A 130 -19.40 -1.40 5.49
C PRO A 130 -20.56 -1.98 6.29
N THR A 131 -21.40 -1.13 6.88
CA THR A 131 -22.62 -1.52 7.62
C THR A 131 -23.88 -1.46 6.78
N SER A 132 -23.83 -0.75 5.65
CA SER A 132 -24.89 -0.72 4.63
C SER A 132 -24.30 -0.81 3.22
N GLN A 133 -25.15 -0.91 2.22
CA GLN A 133 -24.73 -1.02 0.82
C GLN A 133 -25.34 0.10 -0.02
N PRO A 134 -24.58 0.70 -0.97
CA PRO A 134 -25.11 1.73 -1.86
C PRO A 134 -26.03 1.10 -2.94
N ASP A 135 -27.02 1.87 -3.39
CA ASP A 135 -27.88 1.48 -4.52
C ASP A 135 -27.11 1.35 -5.86
N LEU A 136 -25.89 1.87 -5.92
CA LEU A 136 -25.06 1.89 -7.15
C LEU A 136 -24.26 0.62 -7.37
N GLY A 137 -24.06 -0.21 -6.34
CA GLY A 137 -23.18 -1.37 -6.45
C GLY A 137 -23.07 -2.17 -5.16
N GLU A 138 -21.89 -2.73 -4.92
CA GLU A 138 -21.54 -3.49 -3.74
C GLU A 138 -20.25 -2.92 -3.14
N VAL A 139 -20.16 -2.84 -1.82
CA VAL A 139 -18.96 -2.40 -1.09
C VAL A 139 -18.50 -3.51 -0.15
N VAL A 140 -17.20 -3.79 -0.16
CA VAL A 140 -16.56 -4.77 0.72
C VAL A 140 -15.31 -4.18 1.35
N ALA A 141 -14.95 -4.66 2.54
CA ALA A 141 -13.66 -4.35 3.15
C ALA A 141 -12.53 -5.08 2.40
N VAL A 142 -11.39 -4.42 2.23
CA VAL A 142 -10.18 -4.95 1.60
C VAL A 142 -8.95 -4.63 2.45
N GLY A 143 -7.88 -5.42 2.30
CA GLY A 143 -6.67 -5.25 3.10
C GLY A 143 -6.95 -5.37 4.61
N ASP A 144 -7.72 -6.39 4.98
CA ASP A 144 -8.16 -6.62 6.37
C ASP A 144 -8.86 -5.40 7.00
N GLY A 145 -9.56 -4.59 6.20
CA GLY A 145 -10.29 -3.41 6.64
C GLY A 145 -9.48 -2.10 6.59
N ALA A 146 -8.27 -2.10 6.04
CA ALA A 146 -7.49 -0.88 5.82
C ALA A 146 -8.13 0.08 4.80
N ALA A 147 -9.02 -0.43 3.94
CA ALA A 147 -9.80 0.36 3.00
C ALA A 147 -11.10 -0.38 2.63
N LEU A 148 -12.01 0.33 1.97
CA LEU A 148 -13.17 -0.26 1.34
C LEU A 148 -12.98 -0.31 -0.18
N GLN A 149 -13.64 -1.24 -0.84
CA GLN A 149 -13.69 -1.33 -2.31
C GLN A 149 -15.14 -1.34 -2.77
N ALA A 150 -15.50 -0.37 -3.59
CA ALA A 150 -16.79 -0.34 -4.27
C ALA A 150 -16.70 -1.03 -5.64
N ARG A 151 -17.68 -1.86 -5.96
CA ARG A 151 -17.90 -2.41 -7.30
C ARG A 151 -19.19 -1.83 -7.87
N ILE A 152 -19.06 -0.92 -8.82
CA ILE A 152 -20.17 -0.17 -9.38
C ILE A 152 -20.82 -0.97 -10.54
N ARG A 153 -22.15 -1.01 -10.58
CA ARG A 153 -22.88 -1.72 -11.64
C ARG A 153 -22.74 -1.04 -13.00
N ASP A 154 -22.76 -1.84 -14.04
CA ASP A 154 -22.85 -1.32 -15.41
C ASP A 154 -24.08 -0.42 -15.56
N GLY A 155 -23.89 0.75 -16.19
CA GLY A 155 -24.95 1.70 -16.42
C GLY A 155 -25.48 2.42 -15.17
N ALA A 156 -24.80 2.29 -14.03
CA ALA A 156 -25.11 3.09 -12.84
C ALA A 156 -24.98 4.59 -13.15
N ALA A 157 -25.81 5.41 -12.50
CA ALA A 157 -25.83 6.86 -12.64
C ALA A 157 -26.38 7.51 -11.37
N GLY A 158 -26.03 8.79 -11.14
CA GLY A 158 -26.46 9.56 -9.97
C GLY A 158 -25.55 9.31 -8.77
N SER A 159 -26.09 9.52 -7.57
CA SER A 159 -25.34 9.38 -6.31
C SER A 159 -26.09 8.45 -5.36
N SER A 160 -25.36 7.79 -4.49
CA SER A 160 -25.88 6.95 -3.42
C SER A 160 -24.96 7.00 -2.22
N THR A 161 -25.55 6.90 -1.02
CA THR A 161 -24.80 6.90 0.24
C THR A 161 -24.86 5.53 0.87
N PHE A 162 -23.80 5.12 1.54
CA PHE A 162 -23.75 3.99 2.45
C PHE A 162 -23.01 4.39 3.72
N THR A 163 -23.14 3.62 4.78
CA THR A 163 -22.50 3.86 6.07
C THR A 163 -21.43 2.81 6.30
N TYR A 164 -20.31 3.20 6.88
CA TYR A 164 -19.29 2.28 7.42
C TYR A 164 -19.15 2.45 8.92
N GLU A 165 -18.61 1.42 9.55
CA GLU A 165 -18.18 1.40 10.94
C GLU A 165 -16.66 1.45 10.96
N LEU A 166 -16.12 2.33 11.78
CA LEU A 166 -14.71 2.48 12.10
C LEU A 166 -14.49 1.86 13.49
N ASP A 167 -13.56 0.93 13.60
CA ASP A 167 -13.30 0.11 14.78
C ASP A 167 -11.84 0.24 15.20
N ASP A 168 -11.60 0.66 16.45
CA ASP A 168 -10.28 0.72 17.09
C ASP A 168 -9.92 -0.59 17.85
N GLY A 169 -10.79 -1.63 17.78
CA GLY A 169 -10.64 -2.90 18.50
C GLY A 169 -11.24 -2.91 19.91
N THR A 170 -11.72 -1.79 20.42
CA THR A 170 -12.34 -1.62 21.75
C THR A 170 -13.66 -0.88 21.66
N ALA A 171 -13.74 0.13 20.81
CA ALA A 171 -14.91 0.97 20.54
C ALA A 171 -15.09 1.19 19.05
N THR A 172 -16.23 1.70 18.64
CA THR A 172 -16.54 1.98 17.24
C THR A 172 -17.21 3.33 17.08
N ASP A 173 -17.04 3.92 15.89
CA ASP A 173 -17.79 5.08 15.41
C ASP A 173 -18.29 4.81 13.98
N THR A 174 -19.14 5.64 13.44
CA THR A 174 -19.73 5.43 12.12
C THR A 174 -19.78 6.73 11.32
N ALA A 175 -19.50 6.65 10.01
CA ALA A 175 -19.65 7.77 9.11
C ALA A 175 -20.31 7.36 7.78
N ASP A 176 -20.77 8.34 7.03
CA ASP A 176 -21.45 8.15 5.76
C ASP A 176 -20.47 8.38 4.58
N VAL A 177 -20.56 7.51 3.58
CA VAL A 177 -19.80 7.64 2.33
C VAL A 177 -20.76 7.93 1.18
N THR A 178 -20.58 9.07 0.53
CA THR A 178 -21.33 9.43 -0.68
C THR A 178 -20.56 9.04 -1.93
N LEU A 179 -21.12 8.16 -2.75
CA LEU A 179 -20.60 7.80 -4.07
C LEU A 179 -21.35 8.58 -5.16
N THR A 180 -20.62 9.24 -6.05
CA THR A 180 -21.16 9.93 -7.21
C THR A 180 -20.63 9.31 -8.50
N VAL A 181 -21.53 8.85 -9.36
CA VAL A 181 -21.15 8.24 -10.65
C VAL A 181 -20.90 9.32 -11.69
N HIS A 182 -19.68 9.34 -12.21
CA HIS A 182 -19.26 10.22 -13.30
C HIS A 182 -19.26 9.47 -14.64
N PRO A 183 -19.94 10.00 -15.69
CA PRO A 183 -19.97 9.37 -16.99
C PRO A 183 -18.58 9.44 -17.67
N TRP A 184 -18.29 8.49 -18.55
CA TRP A 184 -16.99 8.38 -19.24
C TRP A 184 -16.63 9.57 -20.14
N GLU A 185 -17.61 10.37 -20.53
CA GLU A 185 -17.46 11.55 -21.38
C GLU A 185 -16.91 12.76 -20.64
N THR A 186 -17.00 12.76 -19.32
CA THR A 186 -16.42 13.80 -18.45
C THR A 186 -15.12 13.31 -17.86
N ASN A 187 -14.16 14.21 -17.68
CA ASN A 187 -12.89 13.93 -17.03
C ASN A 187 -12.40 15.14 -16.27
N VAL A 188 -11.96 14.89 -15.06
CA VAL A 188 -11.18 15.82 -14.22
C VAL A 188 -9.89 15.10 -13.89
N GLY A 189 -8.75 15.78 -13.95
CA GLY A 189 -7.48 15.16 -13.61
C GLY A 189 -7.36 14.87 -12.11
N PRO A 190 -6.36 14.06 -11.70
CA PRO A 190 -6.10 13.73 -10.31
C PRO A 190 -5.93 14.96 -9.43
N GLU A 191 -6.29 14.85 -8.15
CA GLU A 191 -6.09 15.88 -7.13
C GLU A 191 -5.18 15.36 -6.03
N GLN A 192 -4.25 16.22 -5.58
CA GLN A 192 -3.43 15.92 -4.41
C GLN A 192 -4.21 16.25 -3.13
N LEU A 193 -4.49 15.24 -2.30
CA LEU A 193 -5.22 15.40 -1.04
C LEU A 193 -4.34 15.94 0.07
N ARG A 194 -3.06 15.53 0.12
CA ARG A 194 -2.10 15.99 1.12
C ARG A 194 -0.70 16.05 0.53
N THR A 195 0.16 16.88 1.14
CA THR A 195 1.57 16.96 0.81
C THR A 195 2.37 16.14 1.81
N SER A 196 2.90 15.03 1.36
CA SER A 196 3.78 14.18 2.17
C SER A 196 5.15 14.82 2.37
N THR A 197 5.79 14.49 3.50
CA THR A 197 7.16 14.89 3.82
C THR A 197 8.01 13.65 4.11
N LEU A 198 9.03 13.41 3.30
CA LEU A 198 10.04 12.39 3.55
C LEU A 198 11.16 12.99 4.40
N ILE A 199 11.39 12.46 5.58
CA ILE A 199 12.58 12.80 6.40
C ILE A 199 13.74 11.94 5.93
N LEU A 200 14.89 12.56 5.67
CA LEU A 200 16.07 11.92 5.14
C LEU A 200 17.31 12.38 5.89
N GLY A 201 18.12 11.47 6.41
CA GLY A 201 19.45 11.78 6.96
C GLY A 201 20.40 12.26 5.86
N GLN A 202 21.36 13.12 6.21
CA GLN A 202 22.36 13.59 5.26
C GLN A 202 23.18 12.42 4.68
N GLY A 203 23.18 12.29 3.36
CA GLY A 203 23.84 11.20 2.63
C GLY A 203 23.07 9.88 2.62
N ALA A 204 21.91 9.82 3.25
CA ALA A 204 21.08 8.62 3.31
C ALA A 204 20.18 8.47 2.06
N ARG A 205 19.59 7.28 1.92
CA ARG A 205 18.54 6.96 0.94
C ARG A 205 17.32 6.46 1.67
N SER A 206 16.17 6.93 1.28
CA SER A 206 14.88 6.43 1.79
C SER A 206 13.85 6.37 0.66
N THR A 207 12.80 5.59 0.88
CA THR A 207 11.73 5.34 -0.11
C THR A 207 10.39 5.66 0.50
N LEU A 208 9.50 6.28 -0.26
CA LEU A 208 8.14 6.62 0.14
C LEU A 208 7.17 6.27 -0.98
N ASN A 209 6.01 5.71 -0.64
CA ASN A 209 4.91 5.57 -1.58
C ASN A 209 3.88 6.68 -1.34
N VAL A 210 3.69 7.54 -2.34
CA VAL A 210 2.79 8.71 -2.27
C VAL A 210 1.47 8.48 -3.01
N SER A 211 1.14 7.25 -3.40
CA SER A 211 -0.12 6.97 -4.11
C SER A 211 -1.36 7.28 -3.26
N GLY A 212 -1.27 7.12 -1.94
CA GLY A 212 -2.35 7.46 -1.01
C GLY A 212 -2.58 8.97 -0.80
N ASP A 213 -1.68 9.81 -1.31
CA ASP A 213 -1.84 11.28 -1.25
C ASP A 213 -2.69 11.82 -2.42
N TRP A 214 -3.09 10.95 -3.34
CA TRP A 214 -3.76 11.33 -4.57
C TRP A 214 -5.06 10.56 -4.76
N HIS A 215 -6.05 11.24 -5.28
CA HIS A 215 -7.27 10.61 -5.75
C HIS A 215 -7.72 11.23 -7.07
N ASP A 216 -8.61 10.53 -7.75
CA ASP A 216 -9.27 11.04 -8.95
C ASP A 216 -10.73 11.39 -8.62
N PRO A 217 -11.17 12.64 -8.86
CA PRO A 217 -12.54 13.07 -8.54
C PRO A 217 -13.63 12.32 -9.31
N ASP A 218 -13.27 11.68 -10.43
CA ASP A 218 -14.17 10.89 -11.25
C ASP A 218 -14.10 9.38 -10.95
N GLY A 219 -13.12 8.96 -10.12
CA GLY A 219 -12.87 7.57 -9.74
C GLY A 219 -12.07 6.79 -10.77
N ASP A 220 -11.31 7.47 -11.63
CA ASP A 220 -10.33 6.83 -12.51
C ASP A 220 -9.10 6.37 -11.74
N SER A 221 -8.37 5.39 -12.25
CA SER A 221 -7.11 4.95 -11.67
C SER A 221 -6.01 5.97 -11.97
N VAL A 222 -5.24 6.34 -10.96
CA VAL A 222 -4.14 7.30 -11.09
C VAL A 222 -2.79 6.59 -11.00
N TYR A 223 -1.78 7.18 -11.63
CA TYR A 223 -0.41 6.69 -11.58
C TYR A 223 0.59 7.85 -11.57
N LEU A 224 1.75 7.62 -10.95
CA LEU A 224 2.85 8.57 -10.96
C LEU A 224 3.52 8.59 -12.33
N GLU A 225 3.38 9.71 -13.03
CA GLU A 225 3.93 9.89 -14.39
C GLU A 225 5.39 10.36 -14.36
N SER A 226 5.68 11.34 -13.50
CA SER A 226 7.04 11.90 -13.44
C SER A 226 7.34 12.57 -12.10
N VAL A 227 8.64 12.69 -11.79
CA VAL A 227 9.16 13.46 -10.65
C VAL A 227 10.26 14.40 -11.14
N ALA A 228 10.10 15.68 -10.88
CA ALA A 228 11.16 16.68 -11.08
C ALA A 228 11.77 17.07 -9.72
N PHE A 229 13.09 17.09 -9.65
CA PHE A 229 13.81 17.27 -8.39
C PHE A 229 15.02 18.21 -8.56
N PRO A 230 15.43 18.92 -7.49
CA PRO A 230 16.58 19.84 -7.51
C PRO A 230 17.91 19.08 -7.56
N ALA A 231 18.96 19.79 -7.98
CA ALA A 231 20.32 19.27 -7.88
C ALA A 231 20.67 19.02 -6.40
N GLY A 232 21.36 17.90 -6.13
CA GLY A 232 21.72 17.49 -4.76
C GLY A 232 20.90 16.33 -4.22
N LEU A 233 19.87 15.92 -4.93
CA LEU A 233 19.15 14.68 -4.73
C LEU A 233 19.32 13.77 -5.95
N ASP A 234 19.34 12.46 -5.72
CA ASP A 234 19.13 11.44 -6.76
C ASP A 234 17.78 10.79 -6.49
N VAL A 235 16.91 10.73 -7.52
CA VAL A 235 15.53 10.31 -7.36
C VAL A 235 15.16 9.30 -8.43
N THR A 236 14.61 8.20 -7.99
CA THR A 236 14.01 7.19 -8.86
C THR A 236 12.55 6.97 -8.45
N TRP A 237 11.68 6.66 -9.41
CA TRP A 237 10.26 6.47 -9.13
C TRP A 237 9.63 5.39 -9.99
N ARG A 238 8.47 4.91 -9.56
CA ARG A 238 7.64 3.94 -10.27
C ARG A 238 6.22 4.48 -10.44
N ALA A 239 5.51 3.96 -11.43
CA ALA A 239 4.13 4.35 -11.70
C ALA A 239 3.15 4.04 -10.56
N ASP A 240 3.49 3.12 -9.66
CA ASP A 240 2.70 2.77 -8.47
C ASP A 240 2.77 3.81 -7.34
N GLY A 241 3.52 4.90 -7.54
CA GLY A 241 3.69 5.97 -6.55
C GLY A 241 4.92 5.82 -5.67
N THR A 242 5.73 4.77 -5.86
CA THR A 242 6.97 4.58 -5.11
C THR A 242 8.03 5.55 -5.59
N ILE A 243 8.60 6.34 -4.68
CA ILE A 243 9.68 7.30 -4.93
C ILE A 243 10.82 7.00 -3.97
N ALA A 244 12.00 6.67 -4.50
CA ALA A 244 13.22 6.54 -3.72
C ALA A 244 14.10 7.78 -3.91
N VAL A 245 14.53 8.37 -2.80
CA VAL A 245 15.32 9.60 -2.76
C VAL A 245 16.63 9.35 -2.03
N GLN A 246 17.74 9.76 -2.63
CA GLN A 246 19.05 9.77 -1.99
C GLN A 246 19.58 11.19 -1.90
N ASP A 247 20.04 11.60 -0.71
CA ASP A 247 20.78 12.86 -0.56
C ASP A 247 22.23 12.68 -1.03
N LEU A 248 22.68 13.59 -1.91
CA LEU A 248 24.07 13.62 -2.41
C LEU A 248 25.00 14.49 -1.56
N GLY A 249 24.59 14.87 -0.35
CA GLY A 249 25.38 15.60 0.63
C GLY A 249 25.57 17.10 0.28
N GLN A 250 24.67 17.69 -0.52
CA GLN A 250 24.81 19.08 -0.96
C GLN A 250 24.04 20.11 -0.14
N GLY A 251 23.33 19.71 0.90
CA GLY A 251 22.64 20.66 1.78
C GLY A 251 21.61 20.01 2.68
N ALA A 252 21.44 20.59 3.87
CA ALA A 252 20.37 20.24 4.79
C ALA A 252 19.18 21.19 4.61
N GLY A 253 17.98 20.73 5.01
CA GLY A 253 16.74 21.51 5.00
C GLY A 253 15.69 20.94 4.06
N VAL A 254 14.55 21.61 4.03
CA VAL A 254 13.40 21.16 3.25
C VAL A 254 13.60 21.50 1.76
N GLN A 255 13.45 20.49 0.93
CA GLN A 255 13.46 20.60 -0.53
C GLN A 255 12.11 20.11 -1.07
N GLU A 256 11.65 20.69 -2.16
CA GLU A 256 10.39 20.29 -2.80
C GLU A 256 10.68 19.58 -4.12
N LEU A 257 10.03 18.45 -4.33
CA LEU A 257 9.99 17.70 -5.57
C LEU A 257 8.62 17.94 -6.21
N ALA A 258 8.61 18.31 -7.50
CA ALA A 258 7.35 18.35 -8.24
C ALA A 258 7.02 16.94 -8.71
N VAL A 259 5.87 16.41 -8.27
CA VAL A 259 5.36 15.09 -8.65
C VAL A 259 4.18 15.28 -9.59
N THR A 260 4.16 14.54 -10.71
CA THR A 260 3.06 14.61 -11.67
C THR A 260 2.31 13.29 -11.66
N TYR A 261 1.03 13.33 -11.31
CA TYR A 261 0.12 12.21 -11.41
C TYR A 261 -0.82 12.37 -12.59
N SER A 262 -1.22 11.26 -13.20
CA SER A 262 -2.13 11.25 -14.35
C SER A 262 -3.13 10.10 -14.21
N ASP A 263 -4.34 10.34 -14.72
CA ASP A 263 -5.39 9.34 -14.95
C ASP A 263 -5.29 8.70 -16.36
N GLY A 264 -4.26 9.06 -17.12
CA GLY A 264 -4.06 8.68 -18.52
C GLY A 264 -4.69 9.63 -19.55
N ARG A 265 -5.40 10.68 -19.08
CA ARG A 265 -6.01 11.73 -19.92
C ARG A 265 -5.51 13.12 -19.55
N GLU A 266 -5.46 13.42 -18.26
CA GLU A 266 -5.07 14.72 -17.74
C GLU A 266 -4.02 14.56 -16.63
N PRO A 267 -2.82 15.17 -16.76
CA PRO A 267 -1.82 15.19 -15.72
C PRO A 267 -2.04 16.35 -14.76
N THR A 268 -1.76 16.14 -13.48
CA THR A 268 -1.77 17.17 -12.44
C THR A 268 -0.45 17.16 -11.69
N GLU A 269 0.13 18.37 -11.49
CA GLU A 269 1.35 18.57 -10.73
C GLU A 269 1.03 18.82 -9.25
N GLY A 270 1.78 18.19 -8.36
CA GLY A 270 1.75 18.40 -6.92
C GLY A 270 3.16 18.38 -6.33
N VAL A 271 3.24 18.28 -5.01
CA VAL A 271 4.50 18.45 -4.28
C VAL A 271 4.73 17.28 -3.30
N LEU A 272 5.96 16.76 -3.31
CA LEU A 272 6.52 15.95 -2.23
C LEU A 272 7.63 16.78 -1.56
N ARG A 273 7.61 16.86 -0.24
CA ARG A 273 8.68 17.50 0.54
C ARG A 273 9.71 16.46 0.97
N VAL A 274 10.97 16.86 0.92
CA VAL A 274 12.09 16.09 1.46
C VAL A 274 12.82 16.97 2.48
N ASP A 275 12.78 16.58 3.74
CA ASP A 275 13.47 17.28 4.83
C ASP A 275 14.79 16.57 5.12
N VAL A 276 15.88 17.08 4.52
CA VAL A 276 17.23 16.54 4.75
C VAL A 276 17.77 17.06 6.08
N ARG A 277 17.92 16.17 7.05
CA ARG A 277 18.44 16.43 8.39
C ARG A 277 19.93 16.11 8.48
N GLY A 278 20.56 16.52 9.59
CA GLY A 278 21.99 16.23 9.83
C GLY A 278 22.30 14.73 9.87
N ALA A 279 23.60 14.39 9.86
CA ALA A 279 24.09 13.00 9.84
C ALA A 279 23.99 12.28 11.22
N GLU A 280 23.26 12.84 12.20
CA GLU A 280 23.01 12.17 13.47
C GLU A 280 21.94 11.08 13.27
N ASN A 281 22.02 9.99 14.03
CA ASN A 281 21.01 8.95 13.98
C ASN A 281 19.64 9.50 14.38
N ILE A 282 18.66 9.26 13.53
CA ILE A 282 17.25 9.54 13.76
C ILE A 282 16.60 8.20 14.10
N ALA A 283 15.87 8.13 15.20
CA ALA A 283 15.20 6.89 15.58
C ALA A 283 14.23 6.43 14.48
N PRO A 284 14.06 5.12 14.29
CA PRO A 284 13.10 4.61 13.32
C PRO A 284 11.66 4.95 13.71
N VAL A 285 10.77 4.89 12.74
CA VAL A 285 9.33 5.06 12.95
C VAL A 285 8.65 3.71 12.71
N ALA A 286 7.96 3.21 13.74
CA ALA A 286 7.16 1.99 13.61
C ALA A 286 5.76 2.33 13.10
N GLY A 287 5.33 1.70 12.02
CA GLY A 287 3.95 1.77 11.53
C GLY A 287 3.01 0.86 12.34
N GLY A 288 1.72 1.18 12.37
CA GLY A 288 0.73 0.28 12.95
C GLY A 288 0.45 -0.91 12.03
N ASP A 289 0.55 -2.12 12.56
CA ASP A 289 0.28 -3.36 11.83
C ASP A 289 -1.11 -3.91 12.15
N HIS A 290 -1.70 -4.62 11.18
CA HIS A 290 -2.94 -5.34 11.39
C HIS A 290 -2.87 -6.74 10.77
N VAL A 291 -3.39 -7.73 11.49
CA VAL A 291 -3.51 -9.10 11.00
C VAL A 291 -4.79 -9.76 11.47
N VAL A 292 -5.49 -10.41 10.54
CA VAL A 292 -6.65 -11.26 10.85
C VAL A 292 -6.23 -12.72 10.92
N VAL A 293 -6.50 -13.36 12.05
CA VAL A 293 -6.06 -14.75 12.30
C VAL A 293 -7.28 -15.61 12.67
N PRO A 294 -7.63 -16.63 11.87
CA PRO A 294 -8.67 -17.58 12.27
C PRO A 294 -8.27 -18.36 13.56
N GLU A 295 -9.24 -18.65 14.41
CA GLU A 295 -8.97 -19.48 15.60
C GLU A 295 -8.22 -20.76 15.25
N ARG A 296 -7.21 -21.11 16.04
CA ARG A 296 -6.35 -22.30 15.89
C ARG A 296 -5.50 -22.32 14.63
N GLN A 297 -5.42 -21.22 13.90
CA GLN A 297 -4.50 -21.05 12.79
C GLN A 297 -3.35 -20.13 13.19
N THR A 298 -2.27 -20.22 12.43
CA THR A 298 -1.08 -19.36 12.59
C THR A 298 -0.87 -18.60 11.30
N VAL A 299 -0.68 -17.30 11.40
CA VAL A 299 -0.30 -16.40 10.32
C VAL A 299 1.08 -15.83 10.62
N GLN A 300 1.88 -15.63 9.60
CA GLN A 300 3.17 -14.95 9.69
C GLN A 300 3.06 -13.53 9.15
N LEU A 301 3.68 -12.60 9.84
CA LEU A 301 3.70 -11.20 9.51
C LEU A 301 5.11 -10.66 9.73
N ASP A 302 5.59 -9.83 8.82
CA ASP A 302 6.79 -9.01 9.01
C ASP A 302 6.35 -7.58 9.33
N PRO A 303 6.48 -7.11 10.58
CA PRO A 303 6.02 -5.78 10.95
C PRO A 303 6.80 -4.65 10.25
N ARG A 304 8.01 -4.92 9.76
CA ARG A 304 8.88 -3.91 9.14
C ARG A 304 8.39 -3.39 7.79
N VAL A 305 7.34 -4.01 7.21
CA VAL A 305 6.87 -3.65 5.86
C VAL A 305 6.40 -2.20 5.75
N ASN A 306 5.91 -1.63 6.85
CA ASN A 306 5.44 -0.24 6.94
C ASN A 306 6.27 0.61 7.91
N ASP A 307 7.36 0.05 8.45
CA ASP A 307 8.30 0.75 9.31
C ASP A 307 9.37 1.51 8.50
N THR A 308 9.92 2.56 9.08
CA THR A 308 10.82 3.44 8.34
C THR A 308 12.02 3.91 9.14
N ASP A 309 13.12 4.18 8.43
CA ASP A 309 14.32 4.79 9.00
C ASP A 309 14.82 5.95 8.10
N ALA A 310 14.95 7.12 8.71
CA ALA A 310 15.38 8.33 7.98
C ALA A 310 16.86 8.31 7.57
N ASN A 311 17.68 7.47 8.20
CA ASN A 311 19.09 7.30 7.86
C ASN A 311 19.32 6.18 6.85
N GLY A 312 18.26 5.38 6.54
CA GLY A 312 18.33 4.20 5.68
C GLY A 312 19.02 3.02 6.37
N ASP A 313 19.01 2.98 7.71
CA ASP A 313 19.58 1.90 8.47
C ASP A 313 18.67 0.66 8.44
N SER A 314 19.27 -0.53 8.47
CA SER A 314 18.53 -1.78 8.42
C SER A 314 17.70 -1.99 9.68
N LEU A 315 16.38 -2.06 9.53
CA LEU A 315 15.44 -2.28 10.62
C LEU A 315 15.37 -3.75 11.04
N ARG A 316 15.18 -3.98 12.32
CA ARG A 316 15.02 -5.30 12.90
C ARG A 316 14.05 -5.29 14.08
N VAL A 317 13.18 -6.29 14.12
CA VAL A 317 12.39 -6.58 15.34
C VAL A 317 13.28 -7.33 16.32
N SER A 318 13.59 -6.70 17.45
CA SER A 318 14.49 -7.25 18.46
C SER A 318 13.79 -8.04 19.56
N ALA A 319 12.53 -7.73 19.84
CA ALA A 319 11.70 -8.39 20.85
C ALA A 319 10.21 -8.21 20.54
N ILE A 320 9.37 -9.08 21.09
CA ILE A 320 7.92 -8.86 21.25
C ILE A 320 7.63 -8.65 22.72
N GLY A 321 6.57 -7.87 23.01
CA GLY A 321 6.10 -7.56 24.35
C GLY A 321 5.39 -8.73 25.03
N GLU A 322 4.61 -8.42 26.06
CA GLU A 322 3.76 -9.42 26.73
C GLU A 322 2.69 -9.92 25.77
N VAL A 323 2.61 -11.25 25.59
CA VAL A 323 1.66 -11.87 24.66
C VAL A 323 0.29 -11.95 25.29
N PRO A 324 -0.76 -11.28 24.75
CA PRO A 324 -2.12 -11.35 25.26
C PRO A 324 -2.67 -12.77 25.27
N SER A 325 -3.55 -13.08 26.24
CA SER A 325 -4.08 -14.44 26.45
C SER A 325 -4.88 -14.97 25.25
N GLY A 326 -5.50 -14.07 24.46
CA GLY A 326 -6.31 -14.40 23.28
C GLY A 326 -5.51 -14.92 22.09
N ILE A 327 -4.18 -14.75 22.09
CA ILE A 327 -3.27 -15.14 21.02
C ILE A 327 -2.07 -15.94 21.52
N GLY A 328 -1.33 -16.52 20.61
CA GLY A 328 0.05 -16.95 20.78
C GLY A 328 0.93 -16.15 19.83
N ALA A 329 2.13 -15.78 20.25
CA ALA A 329 3.07 -15.09 19.38
C ALA A 329 4.49 -15.62 19.58
N GLU A 330 5.24 -15.74 18.50
CA GLU A 330 6.65 -16.13 18.49
C GLU A 330 7.39 -15.27 17.48
N LEU A 331 8.51 -14.67 17.89
CA LEU A 331 9.41 -13.92 17.02
C LEU A 331 10.51 -14.86 16.50
N ASP A 332 10.75 -14.87 15.19
CA ASP A 332 11.98 -15.39 14.63
C ASP A 332 13.04 -14.26 14.60
N PRO A 333 14.04 -14.30 15.48
CA PRO A 333 15.03 -13.24 15.55
C PRO A 333 15.98 -13.17 14.36
N GLY A 334 15.97 -14.19 13.49
CA GLY A 334 16.80 -14.23 12.27
C GLY A 334 16.18 -13.48 11.09
N SER A 335 14.86 -13.54 10.98
CA SER A 335 14.09 -12.91 9.90
C SER A 335 13.25 -11.72 10.33
N SER A 336 13.14 -11.44 11.64
CA SER A 336 12.21 -10.46 12.23
C SER A 336 10.72 -10.75 11.98
N VAL A 337 10.38 -11.94 11.52
CA VAL A 337 9.00 -12.37 11.26
C VAL A 337 8.35 -12.78 12.59
N VAL A 338 7.13 -12.30 12.79
CA VAL A 338 6.28 -12.67 13.93
C VAL A 338 5.24 -13.70 13.48
N SER A 339 5.21 -14.86 14.13
CA SER A 339 4.19 -15.88 13.93
C SER A 339 3.09 -15.68 14.97
N VAL A 340 1.87 -15.38 14.55
CA VAL A 340 0.72 -15.11 15.40
C VAL A 340 -0.27 -16.26 15.29
N THR A 341 -0.70 -16.84 16.43
CA THR A 341 -1.68 -17.93 16.49
C THR A 341 -2.94 -17.47 17.22
N GLY A 342 -4.10 -17.55 16.57
CA GLY A 342 -5.39 -17.24 17.16
C GLY A 342 -5.80 -18.31 18.21
N ARG A 343 -6.16 -17.91 19.42
CA ARG A 343 -6.65 -18.80 20.48
C ARG A 343 -8.12 -18.60 20.80
N THR A 344 -8.54 -17.35 20.90
CA THR A 344 -9.90 -16.97 21.27
C THR A 344 -10.32 -15.78 20.43
N ALA A 345 -11.50 -15.84 19.81
CA ALA A 345 -12.05 -14.76 19.00
C ALA A 345 -12.11 -13.43 19.78
N GLY A 346 -11.73 -12.34 19.12
CA GLY A 346 -11.64 -10.98 19.66
C GLY A 346 -10.35 -10.28 19.27
N THR A 347 -10.25 -9.00 19.57
CA THR A 347 -9.09 -8.16 19.27
C THR A 347 -8.05 -8.22 20.38
N SER A 348 -6.79 -8.21 20.01
CA SER A 348 -5.63 -8.15 20.90
C SER A 348 -4.57 -7.24 20.29
N TYR A 349 -3.81 -6.56 21.14
CA TYR A 349 -2.67 -5.75 20.73
C TYR A 349 -1.37 -6.38 21.20
N LEU A 350 -0.44 -6.60 20.29
CA LEU A 350 0.89 -7.14 20.56
C LEU A 350 1.93 -6.06 20.26
N GLU A 351 2.68 -5.66 21.28
CA GLU A 351 3.79 -4.74 21.11
C GLU A 351 5.04 -5.46 20.57
N TYR A 352 5.85 -4.75 19.80
CA TYR A 352 7.18 -5.19 19.41
C TYR A 352 8.21 -4.07 19.54
N THR A 353 9.46 -4.42 19.62
CA THR A 353 10.59 -3.46 19.67
C THR A 353 11.28 -3.46 18.32
N LEU A 354 11.16 -2.35 17.59
CA LEU A 354 11.87 -2.05 16.36
C LEU A 354 13.19 -1.36 16.68
N THR A 355 14.28 -1.72 16.00
CA THR A 355 15.59 -1.09 16.19
C THR A 355 16.34 -0.96 14.88
N ASP A 356 17.02 0.18 14.71
CA ASP A 356 18.03 0.48 13.68
C ASP A 356 19.46 0.12 14.14
N GLY A 357 19.60 -0.36 15.39
CA GLY A 357 20.86 -0.62 16.07
C GLY A 357 21.18 0.42 17.12
N PRO A 358 21.43 1.70 16.79
CA PRO A 358 21.64 2.79 17.76
C PRO A 358 20.41 3.18 18.57
N ALA A 359 19.22 3.16 17.98
CA ALA A 359 17.96 3.52 18.62
C ALA A 359 16.94 2.36 18.60
N SER A 360 15.88 2.51 19.38
CA SER A 360 14.77 1.55 19.39
C SER A 360 13.47 2.29 19.72
N VAL A 361 12.38 1.84 19.09
CA VAL A 361 11.01 2.31 19.33
C VAL A 361 10.07 1.14 19.54
N THR A 362 8.91 1.40 20.10
CA THR A 362 7.84 0.40 20.23
C THR A 362 6.88 0.52 19.07
N GLY A 363 6.63 -0.59 18.38
CA GLY A 363 5.57 -0.73 17.40
C GLY A 363 4.45 -1.60 17.96
N VAL A 364 3.30 -1.61 17.27
CA VAL A 364 2.09 -2.30 17.70
C VAL A 364 1.48 -3.07 16.55
N ILE A 365 1.10 -4.33 16.83
CA ILE A 365 0.35 -5.19 15.93
C ILE A 365 -1.06 -5.37 16.50
N ARG A 366 -2.09 -4.90 15.80
CA ARG A 366 -3.47 -5.28 16.06
C ARG A 366 -3.71 -6.69 15.51
N VAL A 367 -4.24 -7.58 16.35
CA VAL A 367 -4.55 -8.97 16.00
C VAL A 367 -6.03 -9.22 16.20
N ASP A 368 -6.77 -9.40 15.12
CA ASP A 368 -8.18 -9.75 15.14
C ASP A 368 -8.34 -11.26 14.94
N VAL A 369 -8.68 -11.98 16.01
CA VAL A 369 -8.95 -13.41 15.93
C VAL A 369 -10.42 -13.63 15.56
N ILE A 370 -10.66 -14.23 14.39
CA ILE A 370 -12.00 -14.58 13.92
C ILE A 370 -12.35 -16.03 14.26
N ALA A 371 -13.63 -16.29 14.58
CA ALA A 371 -14.10 -17.64 14.87
C ALA A 371 -13.90 -18.57 13.66
N ALA A 372 -13.57 -19.84 13.92
CA ALA A 372 -13.25 -20.83 12.88
C ALA A 372 -14.41 -21.09 11.88
N ASP A 373 -15.64 -20.75 12.22
CA ASP A 373 -16.83 -20.96 11.40
C ASP A 373 -17.21 -19.70 10.55
N SER A 374 -16.39 -18.64 10.58
CA SER A 374 -16.65 -17.35 9.92
C SER A 374 -15.96 -17.20 8.57
N THR A 375 -15.47 -18.29 7.98
CA THR A 375 -14.79 -18.31 6.67
C THR A 375 -15.74 -18.62 5.52
#